data_d5d0034a76476468f71f0d11ba101d59
#
_entry.id   d5d0034a76476468f71f0d11ba101d59
#
_cell.length_a   1.000
_cell.length_b   1.000
_cell.length_c   1.000
_cell.angle_alpha   90.00
_cell.angle_beta   90.00
_cell.angle_gamma   90.00
#
_symmetry.space_group_name_H-M   'P 1'
#
loop_
_entity.id
_entity.type
_entity.pdbx_description
1 polymer ?
#
loop_
_entity_poly.entity_id
_entity_poly.type
_entity_poly.pdbx_seq_one_letter_code
_entity_poly.pdbx_strand_id
1 'polypeptide(L)'
;FSSRLFNRRHDKWGLQARTLFAVELVRRIRSFVGPAPIISYRLSLLDLHAGGSEWHDLLAFAQALHYEGVNLFSFDIGFTPNSVPVNSDLTPAGVWVPFMEKFSREIKVPVIFGHRMPGPDRLDDILQNNITSLVEIGRPLIADARWVEHVHTGKPVRPCTLCPHGCTRPDRREGREMLACIADPYALTSILAASTYSS
;
A
#
# COMPACT_ATOMS: atom_id res chain seq x y z
N PHE A 1 -12.74 -1.62 11.76
CA PHE A 1 -12.77 -1.51 13.22
C PHE A 1 -12.05 -0.25 13.72
N SER A 2 -10.80 0.02 13.33
CA SER A 2 -9.99 1.11 13.87
C SER A 2 -10.35 2.52 13.38
N SER A 3 -11.08 2.65 12.29
CA SER A 3 -11.45 3.96 11.73
C SER A 3 -12.49 4.70 12.57
N ARG A 4 -12.24 5.99 12.86
CA ARG A 4 -13.23 6.88 13.48
C ARG A 4 -14.44 7.12 12.57
N LEU A 5 -14.24 7.08 11.27
CA LEU A 5 -15.27 7.39 10.27
C LEU A 5 -16.23 6.22 10.03
N PHE A 6 -15.72 4.99 10.10
CA PHE A 6 -16.46 3.80 9.66
C PHE A 6 -16.87 2.87 10.78
N ASN A 7 -16.27 2.97 11.97
CA ASN A 7 -16.69 2.14 13.08
C ASN A 7 -18.06 2.58 13.60
N ARG A 8 -19.09 1.76 13.33
CA ARG A 8 -20.49 1.94 13.76
C ARG A 8 -20.89 0.94 14.85
N ARG A 9 -19.93 0.28 15.46
CA ARG A 9 -20.19 -0.75 16.46
C ARG A 9 -20.59 -0.15 17.82
N HIS A 10 -21.47 -0.87 18.52
CA HIS A 10 -21.92 -0.52 19.87
C HIS A 10 -21.46 -1.53 20.93
N ASP A 11 -20.61 -2.50 20.54
CA ASP A 11 -20.02 -3.48 21.43
C ASP A 11 -18.64 -3.03 21.95
N LYS A 12 -17.91 -3.95 22.61
CA LYS A 12 -16.56 -3.68 23.17
C LYS A 12 -15.53 -3.20 22.17
N TRP A 13 -15.77 -3.33 20.86
CA TRP A 13 -14.93 -2.85 19.78
C TRP A 13 -15.52 -1.61 19.08
N GLY A 14 -16.44 -0.93 19.72
CA GLY A 14 -17.06 0.28 19.22
C GLY A 14 -16.09 1.46 19.14
N LEU A 15 -16.62 2.65 18.82
CA LEU A 15 -15.83 3.84 18.54
C LEU A 15 -14.88 4.22 19.70
N GLN A 16 -15.28 4.02 20.94
CA GLN A 16 -14.49 4.33 22.15
C GLN A 16 -13.24 3.44 22.28
N ALA A 17 -13.31 2.21 21.78
CA ALA A 17 -12.25 1.22 21.85
C ALA A 17 -11.92 0.64 20.45
N ARG A 18 -11.99 1.48 19.41
CA ARG A 18 -11.87 1.09 18.00
C ARG A 18 -10.57 0.37 17.64
N THR A 19 -9.51 0.57 18.39
CA THR A 19 -8.21 -0.07 18.17
C THR A 19 -8.08 -1.43 18.87
N LEU A 20 -8.93 -1.69 19.88
CA LEU A 20 -8.86 -2.86 20.75
C LEU A 20 -8.95 -4.18 19.96
N PHE A 21 -9.81 -4.26 18.94
CA PHE A 21 -9.94 -5.45 18.11
C PHE A 21 -8.60 -5.87 17.48
N ALA A 22 -7.91 -4.91 16.85
CA ALA A 22 -6.65 -5.19 16.18
C ALA A 22 -5.55 -5.57 17.18
N VAL A 23 -5.48 -4.88 18.31
CA VAL A 23 -4.54 -5.17 19.40
C VAL A 23 -4.75 -6.57 19.98
N GLU A 24 -6.00 -6.93 20.30
CA GLU A 24 -6.36 -8.29 20.77
C GLU A 24 -6.03 -9.35 19.72
N LEU A 25 -6.28 -9.07 18.44
CA LEU A 25 -5.97 -9.99 17.33
C LEU A 25 -4.47 -10.25 17.22
N VAL A 26 -3.66 -9.19 17.19
CA VAL A 26 -2.19 -9.30 17.12
C VAL A 26 -1.64 -10.09 18.32
N ARG A 27 -2.10 -9.78 19.53
CA ARG A 27 -1.73 -10.53 20.74
C ARG A 27 -2.01 -12.03 20.60
N ARG A 28 -3.20 -12.40 20.11
CA ARG A 28 -3.57 -13.81 19.89
C ARG A 28 -2.74 -14.48 18.81
N ILE A 29 -2.49 -13.77 17.68
CA ILE A 29 -1.63 -14.29 16.63
C ILE A 29 -0.23 -14.55 17.21
N ARG A 30 0.36 -13.56 17.89
CA ARG A 30 1.70 -13.67 18.48
C ARG A 30 1.79 -14.80 19.49
N SER A 31 0.78 -14.98 20.34
CA SER A 31 0.75 -16.09 21.31
C SER A 31 0.66 -17.47 20.64
N PHE A 32 0.06 -17.55 19.45
CA PHE A 32 -0.08 -18.78 18.69
C PHE A 32 1.17 -19.11 17.87
N VAL A 33 1.75 -18.12 17.17
CA VAL A 33 2.89 -18.35 16.25
C VAL A 33 4.26 -18.26 16.96
N GLY A 34 4.32 -17.78 18.19
CA GLY A 34 5.56 -17.56 18.92
C GLY A 34 6.33 -16.31 18.45
N PRO A 35 7.56 -16.09 18.94
CA PRO A 35 8.32 -14.86 18.73
C PRO A 35 9.00 -14.74 17.36
N ALA A 36 9.28 -15.86 16.68
CA ALA A 36 10.14 -15.89 15.50
C ALA A 36 9.51 -15.31 14.21
N PRO A 37 8.22 -15.56 13.87
CA PRO A 37 7.64 -15.04 12.63
C PRO A 37 7.47 -13.51 12.65
N ILE A 38 7.70 -12.88 11.49
CA ILE A 38 7.40 -11.46 11.29
C ILE A 38 5.89 -11.29 11.19
N ILE A 39 5.32 -10.42 12.02
CA ILE A 39 3.95 -9.95 11.89
C ILE A 39 4.01 -8.56 11.27
N SER A 40 3.53 -8.46 10.03
CA SER A 40 3.36 -7.17 9.35
C SER A 40 1.91 -6.68 9.52
N TYR A 41 1.77 -5.41 9.83
CA TYR A 41 0.46 -4.77 9.94
C TYR A 41 0.32 -3.62 8.93
N ARG A 42 -0.73 -3.66 8.10
CA ARG A 42 -1.05 -2.56 7.19
C ARG A 42 -1.89 -1.52 7.92
N LEU A 43 -1.37 -0.31 8.04
CA LEU A 43 -1.93 0.78 8.81
C LEU A 43 -2.35 1.92 7.88
N SER A 44 -3.54 2.51 8.09
CA SER A 44 -3.91 3.76 7.41
C SER A 44 -3.09 4.90 8.01
N LEU A 45 -2.17 5.45 7.22
CA LEU A 45 -1.28 6.53 7.67
C LEU A 45 -2.01 7.87 7.73
N LEU A 46 -2.87 8.14 6.77
CA LEU A 46 -3.65 9.37 6.65
C LEU A 46 -5.05 9.04 6.15
N ASP A 47 -6.07 9.43 6.90
CA ASP A 47 -7.45 9.26 6.45
C ASP A 47 -7.84 10.29 5.37
N LEU A 48 -7.20 11.46 5.34
CA LEU A 48 -7.44 12.56 4.40
C LEU A 48 -8.92 13.01 4.35
N HIS A 49 -9.58 12.96 5.49
CA HIS A 49 -10.99 13.30 5.62
C HIS A 49 -11.26 13.99 6.96
N ALA A 50 -12.16 14.98 6.97
CA ALA A 50 -12.59 15.63 8.19
C ALA A 50 -13.19 14.62 9.18
N GLY A 51 -12.77 14.68 10.45
CA GLY A 51 -13.18 13.71 11.48
C GLY A 51 -12.47 12.35 11.43
N GLY A 52 -11.48 12.20 10.56
CA GLY A 52 -10.60 11.04 10.53
C GLY A 52 -9.70 10.92 11.77
N SER A 53 -8.81 9.95 11.76
CA SER A 53 -7.86 9.71 12.85
C SER A 53 -6.79 10.80 12.88
N GLU A 54 -6.48 11.28 14.07
CA GLU A 54 -5.42 12.26 14.31
C GLU A 54 -4.05 11.58 14.33
N TRP A 55 -2.96 12.32 14.08
CA TRP A 55 -1.61 11.78 14.07
C TRP A 55 -1.21 11.11 15.40
N HIS A 56 -1.58 11.68 16.51
CA HIS A 56 -1.32 11.11 17.84
C HIS A 56 -2.08 9.79 18.08
N ASP A 57 -3.32 9.68 17.59
CA ASP A 57 -4.11 8.44 17.64
C ASP A 57 -3.43 7.31 16.85
N LEU A 58 -2.92 7.66 15.66
CA LEU A 58 -2.18 6.75 14.80
C LEU A 58 -0.94 6.19 15.50
N LEU A 59 -0.13 7.08 16.08
CA LEU A 59 1.09 6.68 16.81
C LEU A 59 0.78 5.81 18.03
N ALA A 60 -0.20 6.21 18.85
CA ALA A 60 -0.61 5.41 20.00
C ALA A 60 -1.10 4.03 19.61
N PHE A 61 -1.84 3.93 18.50
CA PHE A 61 -2.30 2.66 17.95
C PHE A 61 -1.12 1.81 17.44
N ALA A 62 -0.20 2.40 16.68
CA ALA A 62 0.98 1.69 16.19
C ALA A 62 1.87 1.19 17.33
N GLN A 63 2.07 2.00 18.37
CA GLN A 63 2.82 1.59 19.56
C GLN A 63 2.14 0.41 20.29
N ALA A 64 0.81 0.44 20.44
CA ALA A 64 0.07 -0.66 21.04
C ALA A 64 0.19 -1.96 20.20
N LEU A 65 0.12 -1.88 18.88
CA LEU A 65 0.32 -3.01 17.98
C LEU A 65 1.76 -3.55 18.06
N HIS A 66 2.75 -2.66 18.11
CA HIS A 66 4.15 -3.06 18.25
C HIS A 66 4.40 -3.77 19.59
N TYR A 67 3.86 -3.24 20.68
CA TYR A 67 3.94 -3.86 22.00
C TYR A 67 3.39 -5.29 22.01
N GLU A 68 2.31 -5.55 21.27
CA GLU A 68 1.72 -6.90 21.12
C GLU A 68 2.43 -7.78 20.09
N GLY A 69 3.46 -7.27 19.41
CA GLY A 69 4.35 -8.08 18.58
C GLY A 69 4.32 -7.81 17.08
N VAL A 70 3.76 -6.69 16.61
CA VAL A 70 3.98 -6.23 15.23
C VAL A 70 5.43 -5.81 15.07
N ASN A 71 6.11 -6.36 14.04
CA ASN A 71 7.52 -6.12 13.76
C ASN A 71 7.75 -5.22 12.54
N LEU A 72 6.71 -5.01 11.73
CA LEU A 72 6.80 -4.33 10.45
C LEU A 72 5.48 -3.61 10.18
N PHE A 73 5.55 -2.33 9.77
CA PHE A 73 4.36 -1.62 9.31
C PHE A 73 4.41 -1.38 7.81
N SER A 74 3.30 -1.59 7.13
CA SER A 74 3.04 -1.05 5.80
C SER A 74 1.90 -0.05 5.86
N PHE A 75 1.77 0.79 4.82
CA PHE A 75 0.82 1.89 4.89
C PHE A 75 -0.22 1.85 3.79
N ASP A 76 -1.38 2.37 4.12
CA ASP A 76 -2.40 2.83 3.20
C ASP A 76 -2.63 4.33 3.38
N ILE A 77 -3.07 5.01 2.33
CA ILE A 77 -3.32 6.45 2.35
C ILE A 77 -4.74 6.70 1.85
N GLY A 78 -5.54 7.40 2.67
CA GLY A 78 -6.92 7.71 2.34
C GLY A 78 -7.83 6.48 2.31
N PHE A 79 -9.03 6.67 1.80
CA PHE A 79 -10.01 5.62 1.55
C PHE A 79 -10.93 6.04 0.39
N THR A 80 -11.66 5.09 -0.17
CA THR A 80 -12.62 5.37 -1.23
C THR A 80 -14.05 5.45 -0.67
N PRO A 81 -14.85 6.50 -0.93
CA PRO A 81 -14.53 7.67 -1.76
C PRO A 81 -13.81 8.75 -0.95
N ASN A 82 -12.71 9.24 -1.48
CA ASN A 82 -11.94 10.31 -0.87
C ASN A 82 -12.05 11.60 -1.70
N SER A 83 -12.12 12.75 -1.05
CA SER A 83 -12.09 14.06 -1.73
C SER A 83 -10.70 14.38 -2.30
N VAL A 84 -9.67 13.71 -1.80
CA VAL A 84 -8.28 13.86 -2.26
C VAL A 84 -7.92 12.67 -3.15
N PRO A 85 -7.49 12.90 -4.39
CA PRO A 85 -7.12 11.85 -5.32
C PRO A 85 -5.74 11.27 -4.95
N VAL A 86 -5.71 10.31 -4.03
CA VAL A 86 -4.46 9.76 -3.45
C VAL A 86 -3.60 8.96 -4.41
N ASN A 87 -4.19 8.43 -5.47
CA ASN A 87 -3.54 7.50 -6.41
C ASN A 87 -3.71 7.88 -7.89
N SER A 88 -4.19 9.09 -8.19
CA SER A 88 -4.38 9.57 -9.56
C SER A 88 -3.09 10.19 -10.13
N ASP A 89 -3.14 10.51 -11.41
CA ASP A 89 -2.13 11.31 -12.12
C ASP A 89 -1.95 12.71 -11.51
N LEU A 90 -2.99 13.26 -10.87
CA LEU A 90 -2.95 14.55 -10.17
C LEU A 90 -2.14 14.52 -8.88
N THR A 91 -1.81 13.35 -8.35
CA THR A 91 -1.03 13.20 -7.11
C THR A 91 0.46 13.04 -7.46
N PRO A 92 1.34 13.98 -7.09
CA PRO A 92 2.76 13.88 -7.40
C PRO A 92 3.41 12.61 -6.85
N ALA A 93 4.38 12.07 -7.60
CA ALA A 93 5.18 10.95 -7.11
C ALA A 93 5.98 11.37 -5.86
N GLY A 94 5.98 10.51 -4.84
CA GLY A 94 6.71 10.76 -3.60
C GLY A 94 6.06 11.76 -2.63
N VAL A 95 4.86 12.29 -2.93
CA VAL A 95 4.17 13.27 -2.07
C VAL A 95 3.94 12.77 -0.63
N TRP A 96 3.82 11.46 -0.44
CA TRP A 96 3.59 10.85 0.87
C TRP A 96 4.86 10.53 1.66
N VAL A 97 6.04 10.62 1.02
CA VAL A 97 7.34 10.31 1.65
C VAL A 97 7.57 11.08 2.96
N PRO A 98 7.32 12.41 3.06
CA PRO A 98 7.54 13.14 4.31
C PRO A 98 6.71 12.62 5.50
N PHE A 99 5.49 12.14 5.26
CA PHE A 99 4.63 11.58 6.31
C PHE A 99 5.14 10.22 6.78
N MET A 100 5.60 9.39 5.85
CA MET A 100 6.18 8.09 6.16
C MET A 100 7.50 8.23 6.89
N GLU A 101 8.35 9.19 6.48
CA GLU A 101 9.59 9.52 7.17
C GLU A 101 9.32 9.98 8.60
N LYS A 102 8.35 10.88 8.80
CA LYS A 102 7.93 11.32 10.11
C LYS A 102 7.50 10.14 10.99
N PHE A 103 6.65 9.25 10.45
CA PHE A 103 6.21 8.05 11.18
C PHE A 103 7.39 7.15 11.54
N SER A 104 8.29 6.87 10.60
CA SER A 104 9.46 6.02 10.81
C SER A 104 10.36 6.54 11.94
N ARG A 105 10.55 7.86 12.01
CA ARG A 105 11.34 8.51 13.07
C ARG A 105 10.69 8.39 14.45
N GLU A 106 9.36 8.44 14.52
CA GLU A 106 8.62 8.46 15.77
C GLU A 106 8.37 7.06 16.33
N ILE A 107 8.12 6.05 15.48
CA ILE A 107 7.80 4.70 15.93
C ILE A 107 9.03 3.80 16.14
N LYS A 108 10.12 4.03 15.41
CA LYS A 108 11.38 3.24 15.45
C LYS A 108 11.17 1.73 15.21
N VAL A 109 10.22 1.37 14.37
CA VAL A 109 9.93 0.03 13.91
C VAL A 109 10.14 0.01 12.40
N PRO A 110 10.66 -1.07 11.80
CA PRO A 110 10.79 -1.17 10.36
C PRO A 110 9.48 -0.88 9.63
N VAL A 111 9.57 -0.13 8.54
CA VAL A 111 8.42 0.30 7.74
C VAL A 111 8.61 -0.06 6.27
N ILE A 112 7.50 -0.30 5.58
CA ILE A 112 7.45 -0.50 4.13
C ILE A 112 6.79 0.75 3.53
N PHE A 113 7.47 1.41 2.61
CA PHE A 113 6.90 2.51 1.85
C PHE A 113 6.21 2.01 0.59
N GLY A 114 4.98 2.46 0.41
CA GLY A 114 4.19 2.30 -0.80
C GLY A 114 3.51 3.61 -1.20
N HIS A 115 2.49 3.54 -2.05
CA HIS A 115 1.70 4.67 -2.52
C HIS A 115 2.47 5.78 -3.24
N ARG A 116 2.25 5.88 -4.55
CA ARG A 116 2.84 6.96 -5.36
C ARG A 116 4.35 7.10 -5.18
N MET A 117 5.03 5.96 -5.11
CA MET A 117 6.49 5.94 -4.99
C MET A 117 7.14 6.66 -6.18
N PRO A 118 8.23 7.39 -5.97
CA PRO A 118 8.99 8.02 -7.03
C PRO A 118 9.69 6.99 -7.93
N GLY A 119 10.38 7.46 -8.96
CA GLY A 119 11.18 6.59 -9.84
C GLY A 119 12.37 5.94 -9.11
N PRO A 120 13.05 4.98 -9.79
CA PRO A 120 14.12 4.17 -9.18
C PRO A 120 15.19 4.98 -8.44
N ASP A 121 15.72 6.05 -9.05
CA ASP A 121 16.79 6.86 -8.45
C ASP A 121 16.42 7.45 -7.10
N ARG A 122 15.16 7.92 -6.97
CA ARG A 122 14.65 8.46 -5.71
C ARG A 122 14.32 7.38 -4.68
N LEU A 123 14.06 6.15 -5.13
CA LEU A 123 13.88 5.01 -4.22
C LEU A 123 15.20 4.62 -3.57
N ASP A 124 16.30 4.66 -4.31
CA ASP A 124 17.63 4.43 -3.77
C ASP A 124 17.97 5.46 -2.69
N ASP A 125 17.72 6.76 -2.94
CA ASP A 125 17.89 7.80 -1.92
C ASP A 125 17.10 7.51 -0.63
N ILE A 126 15.86 7.09 -0.76
CA ILE A 126 14.97 6.77 0.37
C ILE A 126 15.53 5.60 1.19
N LEU A 127 16.03 4.56 0.53
CA LEU A 127 16.62 3.39 1.19
C LEU A 127 17.98 3.72 1.81
N GLN A 128 18.87 4.41 1.10
CA GLN A 128 20.21 4.76 1.57
C GLN A 128 20.19 5.72 2.77
N ASN A 129 19.21 6.63 2.80
CA ASN A 129 19.01 7.53 3.94
C ASN A 129 18.23 6.90 5.11
N ASN A 130 17.96 5.61 5.06
CA ASN A 130 17.22 4.85 6.09
C ASN A 130 15.84 5.46 6.42
N ILE A 131 15.20 6.11 5.45
CA ILE A 131 13.85 6.63 5.60
C ILE A 131 12.86 5.47 5.71
N THR A 132 13.13 4.37 5.01
CA THR A 132 12.40 3.11 5.11
C THR A 132 13.34 1.92 5.05
N SER A 133 12.86 0.76 5.51
CA SER A 133 13.58 -0.51 5.39
C SER A 133 13.28 -1.24 4.08
N LEU A 134 12.08 -1.05 3.53
CA LEU A 134 11.57 -1.73 2.33
C LEU A 134 10.68 -0.77 1.54
N VAL A 135 10.54 -1.04 0.24
CA VAL A 135 9.59 -0.34 -0.63
C VAL A 135 8.56 -1.29 -1.20
N GLU A 136 7.31 -0.84 -1.27
CA GLU A 136 6.19 -1.57 -1.87
C GLU A 136 5.92 -0.99 -3.26
N ILE A 137 6.02 -1.83 -4.29
CA ILE A 137 5.86 -1.44 -5.69
C ILE A 137 4.73 -2.25 -6.30
N GLY A 138 3.66 -1.59 -6.72
CA GLY A 138 2.50 -2.23 -7.35
C GLY A 138 2.43 -1.93 -8.85
N ARG A 139 1.84 -0.80 -9.24
CA ARG A 139 1.60 -0.44 -10.65
C ARG A 139 2.83 -0.42 -11.55
N PRO A 140 4.03 -0.04 -11.10
CA PRO A 140 5.23 -0.19 -11.92
C PRO A 140 5.49 -1.64 -12.36
N LEU A 141 5.21 -2.64 -11.50
CA LEU A 141 5.32 -4.07 -11.86
C LEU A 141 4.24 -4.53 -12.84
N ILE A 142 3.07 -3.87 -12.87
CA ILE A 142 2.05 -4.13 -13.88
C ILE A 142 2.47 -3.52 -15.23
N ALA A 143 3.15 -2.36 -15.20
CA ALA A 143 3.67 -1.72 -16.41
C ALA A 143 4.89 -2.45 -16.98
N ASP A 144 5.76 -2.97 -16.12
CA ASP A 144 6.97 -3.69 -16.47
C ASP A 144 7.15 -4.89 -15.52
N ALA A 145 6.82 -6.09 -15.97
CA ALA A 145 6.92 -7.30 -15.17
C ALA A 145 8.35 -7.62 -14.69
N ARG A 146 9.37 -7.07 -15.38
CA ARG A 146 10.79 -7.21 -15.02
C ARG A 146 11.37 -5.95 -14.38
N TRP A 147 10.55 -5.09 -13.83
CA TRP A 147 10.96 -3.80 -13.28
C TRP A 147 12.15 -3.92 -12.30
N VAL A 148 12.09 -4.85 -11.36
CA VAL A 148 13.15 -5.08 -10.36
C VAL A 148 14.46 -5.53 -11.03
N GLU A 149 14.39 -6.47 -11.99
CA GLU A 149 15.54 -6.91 -12.77
C GLU A 149 16.15 -5.76 -13.57
N HIS A 150 15.32 -4.96 -14.24
CA HIS A 150 15.78 -3.82 -15.02
C HIS A 150 16.48 -2.78 -14.14
N VAL A 151 15.90 -2.42 -13.01
CA VAL A 151 16.54 -1.50 -12.04
C VAL A 151 17.87 -2.07 -11.57
N HIS A 152 17.90 -3.33 -11.15
CA HIS A 152 19.12 -3.99 -10.64
C HIS A 152 20.23 -4.07 -11.69
N THR A 153 19.89 -4.23 -12.96
CA THR A 153 20.87 -4.34 -14.07
C THR A 153 21.13 -3.04 -14.81
N GLY A 154 20.56 -1.91 -14.35
CA GLY A 154 20.69 -0.59 -14.99
C GLY A 154 20.00 -0.51 -16.36
N LYS A 155 19.05 -1.40 -16.66
CA LYS A 155 18.24 -1.35 -17.87
C LYS A 155 17.09 -0.35 -17.73
N PRO A 156 16.64 0.27 -18.83
CA PRO A 156 15.47 1.14 -18.79
C PRO A 156 14.22 0.39 -18.31
N VAL A 157 13.50 0.97 -17.36
CA VAL A 157 12.20 0.47 -16.91
C VAL A 157 11.07 1.13 -17.69
N ARG A 158 10.00 0.39 -17.97
CA ARG A 158 8.77 0.96 -18.52
C ARG A 158 8.01 1.66 -17.40
N PRO A 159 7.85 3.00 -17.45
CA PRO A 159 7.20 3.74 -16.39
C PRO A 159 5.67 3.49 -16.38
N CYS A 160 5.08 3.43 -15.20
CA CYS A 160 3.65 3.53 -15.06
C CYS A 160 3.20 4.97 -15.35
N THR A 161 2.35 5.17 -16.36
CA THR A 161 1.85 6.50 -16.78
C THR A 161 0.70 6.99 -15.91
N LEU A 162 0.23 6.19 -14.94
CA LEU A 162 -0.90 6.50 -14.06
C LEU A 162 -2.19 6.84 -14.82
N CYS A 163 -2.39 6.21 -15.95
CA CYS A 163 -3.52 6.46 -16.84
C CYS A 163 -4.88 6.39 -16.08
N PRO A 164 -5.88 7.17 -16.50
CA PRO A 164 -7.18 7.23 -15.82
C PRO A 164 -8.00 5.94 -15.98
N HIS A 165 -7.61 5.07 -16.89
CA HIS A 165 -8.34 3.83 -17.18
C HIS A 165 -8.13 2.71 -16.15
N GLY A 166 -7.27 2.91 -15.15
CA GLY A 166 -6.91 1.86 -14.19
C GLY A 166 -6.13 0.70 -14.82
N CYS A 167 -5.81 -0.31 -14.01
CA CYS A 167 -5.04 -1.48 -14.44
C CYS A 167 -5.91 -2.72 -14.68
N THR A 168 -7.21 -2.64 -14.46
CA THR A 168 -8.17 -3.71 -14.72
C THR A 168 -8.79 -3.55 -16.09
N ARG A 169 -8.96 -4.65 -16.81
CA ARG A 169 -9.60 -4.72 -18.12
C ARG A 169 -10.66 -5.80 -18.08
N PRO A 170 -11.84 -5.56 -18.70
CA PRO A 170 -12.83 -6.62 -18.84
C PRO A 170 -12.30 -7.71 -19.76
N ASP A 171 -12.23 -8.93 -19.26
CA ASP A 171 -12.08 -10.11 -20.09
C ASP A 171 -13.46 -10.46 -20.67
N ARG A 172 -13.63 -10.17 -21.96
CA ARG A 172 -14.90 -10.39 -22.66
C ARG A 172 -15.30 -11.87 -22.80
N ARG A 173 -14.35 -12.81 -22.56
CA ARG A 173 -14.60 -14.24 -22.71
C ARG A 173 -15.15 -14.88 -21.46
N GLU A 174 -14.60 -14.49 -20.30
CA GLU A 174 -14.92 -15.15 -19.03
C GLU A 174 -15.73 -14.26 -18.08
N GLY A 175 -16.06 -13.03 -18.48
CA GLY A 175 -16.75 -12.06 -17.62
C GLY A 175 -15.92 -11.66 -16.38
N ARG A 176 -14.60 -11.89 -16.42
CA ARG A 176 -13.64 -11.55 -15.35
C ARG A 176 -12.90 -10.26 -15.69
N GLU A 177 -12.31 -9.66 -14.67
CA GLU A 177 -11.37 -8.56 -14.87
C GLU A 177 -9.94 -9.10 -14.96
N MET A 178 -9.19 -8.63 -15.95
CA MET A 178 -7.77 -8.93 -16.11
C MET A 178 -6.93 -7.74 -15.64
N LEU A 179 -5.80 -8.05 -15.00
CA LEU A 179 -4.80 -7.05 -14.65
C LEU A 179 -3.87 -6.86 -15.85
N ALA A 180 -3.94 -5.69 -16.50
CA ALA A 180 -3.12 -5.40 -17.70
C ALA A 180 -2.81 -3.90 -17.83
N CYS A 181 -1.57 -3.58 -18.21
CA CYS A 181 -1.15 -2.22 -18.49
C CYS A 181 -1.39 -1.87 -19.97
N ILE A 182 -2.02 -0.71 -20.24
CA ILE A 182 -2.21 -0.23 -21.63
C ILE A 182 -0.89 0.19 -22.29
N ALA A 183 0.14 0.50 -21.51
CA ALA A 183 1.47 0.81 -22.02
C ALA A 183 2.32 -0.44 -22.30
N ASP A 184 1.83 -1.63 -21.95
CA ASP A 184 2.51 -2.89 -22.25
C ASP A 184 2.05 -3.46 -23.60
N PRO A 185 2.90 -3.42 -24.65
CA PRO A 185 2.54 -3.94 -25.95
C PRO A 185 2.26 -5.46 -25.95
N TYR A 186 2.85 -6.19 -24.99
CA TYR A 186 2.64 -7.65 -24.88
C TYR A 186 1.31 -7.98 -24.19
N ALA A 187 0.84 -7.17 -23.26
CA ALA A 187 -0.47 -7.35 -22.66
C ALA A 187 -1.59 -7.21 -23.70
N LEU A 188 -1.45 -6.25 -24.63
CA LEU A 188 -2.41 -6.08 -25.73
C LEU A 188 -2.35 -7.21 -26.76
N THR A 189 -1.16 -7.71 -27.11
CA THR A 189 -1.01 -8.82 -28.07
C THR A 189 -1.50 -10.14 -27.50
N SER A 190 -1.31 -10.42 -26.22
CA SER A 190 -1.87 -11.62 -25.59
C SER A 190 -3.39 -11.58 -25.51
N ILE A 191 -3.98 -10.40 -25.27
CA ILE A 191 -5.44 -10.19 -25.32
C ILE A 191 -5.97 -10.37 -26.76
N LEU A 192 -5.28 -9.85 -27.76
CA LEU A 192 -5.65 -9.97 -29.17
C LEU A 192 -5.45 -11.41 -29.70
N ALA A 193 -4.32 -12.05 -29.40
CA ALA A 193 -4.04 -13.45 -29.80
C ALA A 193 -5.05 -14.40 -29.17
N ALA A 194 -5.41 -14.19 -27.92
CA ALA A 194 -6.50 -14.91 -27.29
C ALA A 194 -7.87 -14.65 -27.97
N SER A 195 -8.04 -13.55 -28.72
CA SER A 195 -9.30 -13.25 -29.44
C SER A 195 -9.42 -13.91 -30.83
N THR A 196 -8.32 -14.35 -31.42
CA THR A 196 -8.30 -14.95 -32.76
C THR A 196 -8.46 -16.47 -32.77
N TYR A 197 -8.40 -17.17 -31.64
CA TYR A 197 -8.52 -18.64 -31.53
C TYR A 197 -9.96 -19.14 -31.27
N SER A 198 -10.98 -18.34 -31.49
CA SER A 198 -12.40 -18.74 -31.35
C SER A 198 -13.24 -18.42 -32.57
N SER A 199 -12.78 -18.86 -33.76
CA SER A 199 -13.59 -19.01 -34.97
C SER A 199 -13.61 -20.44 -35.41
#